data_971bf59ff8c80f105fa10c4824b2a0f7
#
_entry.id   971bf59ff8c80f105fa10c4824b2a0f7
#
_cell.length_a   1.000
_cell.length_b   1.000
_cell.length_c   1.000
_cell.angle_alpha   90.00
_cell.angle_beta   90.00
_cell.angle_gamma   90.00
#
_symmetry.space_group_name_H-M   'P 1'
#
loop_
_entity.id
_entity.type
_entity.pdbx_description
1 polymer ?
#
loop_
_entity_poly.entity_id
_entity_poly.type
_entity_poly.pdbx_seq_one_letter_code
_entity_poly.pdbx_strand_id
1 'polypeptide(L)'
;DAVLVMDCDLEFISQGFNVLIKEILSKSVEEVNGGVLVSFDSNESRYSYAAINSEGFVTRTAEKEVISRHALCGAYFFSSARSFIYAADSLMHQTNFSKSEYYVSLLYNYLLQRGEIVRLAEMEEYYSYGTPEELNRYTQSEYHE
;
A
#
# COMPACT_ATOMS: atom_id res chain seq x y z
N ASP A 1 -11.66 -12.76 7.08
CA ASP A 1 -11.94 -11.98 5.88
C ASP A 1 -10.80 -11.00 5.64
N ALA A 2 -10.34 -10.88 4.39
CA ALA A 2 -9.35 -9.90 3.97
C ALA A 2 -9.96 -8.50 3.84
N VAL A 3 -9.09 -7.47 3.88
CA VAL A 3 -9.48 -6.06 3.73
C VAL A 3 -8.63 -5.42 2.64
N LEU A 4 -9.26 -4.70 1.73
CA LEU A 4 -8.60 -3.82 0.77
C LEU A 4 -9.06 -2.39 1.01
N VAL A 5 -8.12 -1.50 1.30
CA VAL A 5 -8.35 -0.06 1.38
C VAL A 5 -7.73 0.58 0.15
N MET A 6 -8.48 1.43 -0.53
CA MET A 6 -7.98 2.16 -1.71
C MET A 6 -8.36 3.63 -1.61
N ASP A 7 -7.45 4.49 -2.06
CA ASP A 7 -7.78 5.88 -2.34
C ASP A 7 -8.79 5.92 -3.51
N CYS A 8 -9.71 6.87 -3.49
CA CYS A 8 -10.84 6.89 -4.43
C CYS A 8 -10.57 7.62 -5.76
N ASP A 9 -9.39 8.22 -5.89
CA ASP A 9 -8.99 9.10 -6.99
C ASP A 9 -7.82 8.54 -7.80
N LEU A 10 -7.74 7.22 -7.92
CA LEU A 10 -6.71 6.53 -8.68
C LEU A 10 -7.22 5.25 -9.37
N GLU A 11 -6.48 4.87 -10.39
CA GLU A 11 -6.60 3.58 -11.06
C GLU A 11 -5.19 3.02 -11.28
N PHE A 12 -5.03 1.70 -11.17
CA PHE A 12 -3.76 1.04 -11.46
C PHE A 12 -3.96 -0.37 -12.03
N ILE A 13 -2.96 -0.85 -12.74
CA ILE A 13 -2.85 -2.24 -13.21
C ILE A 13 -1.60 -2.85 -12.58
N SER A 14 -1.78 -3.98 -11.90
CA SER A 14 -0.70 -4.78 -11.34
C SER A 14 -1.03 -6.26 -11.37
N GLN A 15 -0.39 -6.99 -12.28
CA GLN A 15 -0.53 -8.46 -12.36
C GLN A 15 0.09 -9.11 -11.13
N GLY A 16 1.23 -8.59 -10.66
CA GLY A 16 1.89 -9.07 -9.44
C GLY A 16 0.99 -8.99 -8.22
N PHE A 17 0.29 -7.87 -8.06
CA PHE A 17 -0.69 -7.69 -6.98
C PHE A 17 -1.82 -8.73 -7.05
N ASN A 18 -2.40 -8.93 -8.22
CA ASN A 18 -3.47 -9.90 -8.42
C ASN A 18 -3.02 -11.34 -8.12
N VAL A 19 -1.80 -11.71 -8.50
CA VAL A 19 -1.22 -13.03 -8.20
C VAL A 19 -1.03 -13.20 -6.69
N LEU A 20 -0.42 -12.23 -6.02
CA LEU A 20 -0.17 -12.30 -4.57
C LEU A 20 -1.45 -12.38 -3.75
N ILE A 21 -2.48 -11.60 -4.09
CA ILE A 21 -3.78 -11.67 -3.42
C ILE A 21 -4.42 -13.05 -3.59
N LYS A 22 -4.45 -13.58 -4.80
CA LYS A 22 -5.00 -14.92 -5.06
C LYS A 22 -4.26 -16.00 -4.30
N GLU A 23 -2.93 -15.92 -4.24
CA GLU A 23 -2.10 -16.82 -3.46
C GLU A 23 -2.45 -16.76 -1.97
N ILE A 24 -2.52 -15.57 -1.39
CA ILE A 24 -2.87 -15.38 0.03
C ILE A 24 -4.27 -15.90 0.35
N LEU A 25 -5.26 -15.60 -0.51
CA LEU A 25 -6.64 -16.02 -0.29
C LEU A 25 -6.86 -17.52 -0.49
N SER A 26 -5.99 -18.21 -1.22
CA SER A 26 -6.07 -19.65 -1.46
C SER A 26 -5.42 -20.51 -0.38
N LYS A 27 -4.55 -19.92 0.46
CA LYS A 27 -3.84 -20.64 1.51
C LYS A 27 -4.69 -20.75 2.78
N SER A 28 -4.58 -21.90 3.45
CA SER A 28 -5.13 -22.09 4.80
C SER A 28 -4.38 -21.22 5.80
N VAL A 29 -5.03 -20.88 6.91
CA VAL A 29 -4.71 -19.90 7.96
C VAL A 29 -3.30 -19.98 8.60
N GLU A 30 -2.43 -20.88 8.21
CA GLU A 30 -1.16 -21.19 8.89
C GLU A 30 0.03 -20.29 8.48
N GLU A 31 -0.06 -19.52 7.41
CA GLU A 31 1.01 -18.58 7.03
C GLU A 31 0.70 -17.17 7.56
N VAL A 32 1.68 -16.58 8.26
CA VAL A 32 1.58 -15.25 8.88
C VAL A 32 1.74 -14.16 7.81
N ASN A 33 0.79 -14.08 6.89
CA ASN A 33 0.74 -13.02 5.90
C ASN A 33 0.05 -11.79 6.47
N GLY A 34 0.74 -10.65 6.50
CA GLY A 34 0.19 -9.37 6.93
C GLY A 34 -0.56 -8.65 5.82
N GLY A 35 0.01 -8.63 4.61
CA GLY A 35 -0.62 -7.96 3.49
C GLY A 35 0.26 -7.78 2.27
N VAL A 36 -0.28 -7.01 1.31
CA VAL A 36 0.39 -6.65 0.06
C VAL A 36 0.26 -5.15 -0.17
N LEU A 37 1.37 -4.53 -0.51
CA LEU A 37 1.46 -3.14 -0.97
C LEU A 37 1.73 -3.10 -2.46
N VAL A 38 1.31 -2.02 -3.12
CA VAL A 38 1.57 -1.79 -4.55
C VAL A 38 2.42 -0.54 -4.70
N SER A 39 3.48 -0.63 -5.48
CA SER A 39 4.44 0.44 -5.64
C SER A 39 4.70 0.85 -7.08
N PHE A 40 5.20 2.05 -7.23
CA PHE A 40 5.77 2.62 -8.45
C PHE A 40 7.09 3.33 -8.15
N ASP A 41 7.90 3.53 -9.18
CA ASP A 41 9.17 4.20 -9.02
C ASP A 41 8.99 5.71 -8.87
N SER A 42 9.44 6.28 -7.76
CA SER A 42 9.44 7.71 -7.50
C SER A 42 10.47 8.11 -6.45
N ASN A 43 10.79 9.41 -6.41
CA ASN A 43 11.59 10.04 -5.36
C ASN A 43 10.94 11.32 -4.81
N GLU A 44 9.63 11.51 -5.05
CA GLU A 44 8.89 12.68 -4.60
C GLU A 44 8.40 12.50 -3.16
N SER A 45 8.68 13.47 -2.29
CA SER A 45 8.33 13.40 -0.86
C SER A 45 6.83 13.51 -0.54
N ARG A 46 5.98 13.69 -1.55
CA ARG A 46 4.52 13.73 -1.36
C ARG A 46 3.87 12.36 -1.17
N TYR A 47 4.59 11.28 -1.52
CA TYR A 47 4.08 9.91 -1.40
C TYR A 47 4.47 9.23 -0.10
N SER A 48 3.79 8.14 0.21
CA SER A 48 4.29 7.13 1.14
C SER A 48 5.24 6.16 0.44
N TYR A 49 6.10 5.50 1.20
CA TYR A 49 7.16 4.63 0.70
C TYR A 49 7.25 3.33 1.47
N ALA A 50 7.73 2.27 0.81
CA ALA A 50 8.09 1.02 1.44
C ALA A 50 9.57 0.69 1.16
N ALA A 51 10.32 0.35 2.20
CA ALA A 51 11.64 -0.26 2.06
C ALA A 51 11.51 -1.77 2.03
N ILE A 52 12.35 -2.44 1.23
CA ILE A 52 12.39 -3.90 1.11
C ILE A 52 13.78 -4.45 1.44
N ASN A 53 13.83 -5.71 1.86
CA ASN A 53 15.09 -6.44 2.04
C ASN A 53 15.56 -7.10 0.72
N SER A 54 16.67 -7.82 0.77
CA SER A 54 17.24 -8.53 -0.39
C SER A 54 16.33 -9.64 -0.95
N GLU A 55 15.36 -10.12 -0.18
CA GLU A 55 14.37 -11.13 -0.57
C GLU A 55 13.09 -10.50 -1.15
N GLY A 56 12.99 -9.15 -1.16
CA GLY A 56 11.84 -8.42 -1.67
C GLY A 56 10.69 -8.25 -0.67
N PHE A 57 10.88 -8.59 0.60
CA PHE A 57 9.88 -8.36 1.64
C PHE A 57 9.98 -6.94 2.21
N VAL A 58 8.83 -6.34 2.50
CA VAL A 58 8.78 -5.02 3.13
C VAL A 58 9.37 -5.09 4.54
N THR A 59 10.23 -4.13 4.85
CA THR A 59 10.87 -4.01 6.17
C THR A 59 10.39 -2.77 6.94
N ARG A 60 9.92 -1.75 6.24
CA ARG A 60 9.41 -0.50 6.82
C ARG A 60 8.53 0.24 5.82
N THR A 61 7.53 0.95 6.33
CA THR A 61 6.81 1.99 5.58
C THR A 61 7.04 3.37 6.21
N ALA A 62 6.97 4.42 5.39
CA ALA A 62 7.06 5.80 5.83
C ALA A 62 6.10 6.69 5.03
N GLU A 63 5.59 7.74 5.66
CA GLU A 63 4.68 8.69 5.05
C GLU A 63 5.39 10.02 4.80
N LYS A 64 5.35 10.50 3.54
CA LYS A 64 5.99 11.75 3.11
C LYS A 64 7.49 11.82 3.41
N GLU A 65 8.13 10.68 3.43
CA GLU A 65 9.57 10.50 3.66
C GLU A 65 10.11 9.48 2.65
N VAL A 66 11.04 9.90 1.81
CA VAL A 66 11.65 9.06 0.77
C VAL A 66 12.69 8.14 1.41
N ILE A 67 12.30 6.90 1.72
CA ILE A 67 13.18 5.88 2.31
C ILE A 67 13.67 4.85 1.30
N SER A 68 13.14 4.89 0.07
CA SER A 68 13.45 3.99 -1.04
C SER A 68 12.99 4.60 -2.36
N ARG A 69 12.99 3.81 -3.43
CA ARG A 69 12.36 4.16 -4.72
C ARG A 69 10.93 3.61 -4.86
N HIS A 70 10.45 2.85 -3.87
CA HIS A 70 9.13 2.20 -3.90
C HIS A 70 8.08 3.10 -3.28
N ALA A 71 7.55 4.05 -4.06
CA ALA A 71 6.41 4.87 -3.69
C ALA A 71 5.12 4.03 -3.71
N LEU A 72 4.23 4.23 -2.76
CA LEU A 72 2.98 3.48 -2.65
C LEU A 72 1.85 4.16 -3.41
N CYS A 73 1.07 3.37 -4.15
CA CYS A 73 0.04 3.92 -5.05
C CYS A 73 -1.30 4.25 -4.37
N GLY A 74 -1.47 3.98 -3.08
CA GLY A 74 -2.74 4.20 -2.39
C GLY A 74 -3.68 2.99 -2.41
N ALA A 75 -3.16 1.79 -2.67
CA ALA A 75 -3.86 0.52 -2.53
C ALA A 75 -3.18 -0.33 -1.45
N TYR A 76 -3.95 -0.74 -0.45
CA TYR A 76 -3.47 -1.36 0.78
C TYR A 76 -4.25 -2.63 1.08
N PHE A 77 -3.66 -3.80 0.84
CA PHE A 77 -4.28 -5.08 1.12
C PHE A 77 -3.79 -5.65 2.46
N PHE A 78 -4.74 -6.05 3.30
CA PHE A 78 -4.53 -6.75 4.56
C PHE A 78 -5.09 -8.16 4.43
N SER A 79 -4.32 -9.17 4.77
CA SER A 79 -4.71 -10.58 4.66
C SER A 79 -5.87 -10.96 5.58
N SER A 80 -6.07 -10.20 6.66
CA SER A 80 -7.21 -10.38 7.56
C SER A 80 -7.69 -9.06 8.18
N ALA A 81 -8.99 -8.97 8.43
CA ALA A 81 -9.60 -7.86 9.16
C ALA A 81 -9.01 -7.73 10.58
N ARG A 82 -8.63 -8.86 11.20
CA ARG A 82 -8.00 -8.86 12.52
C ARG A 82 -6.65 -8.14 12.50
N SER A 83 -5.81 -8.38 11.49
CA SER A 83 -4.53 -7.68 11.33
C SER A 83 -4.75 -6.19 11.10
N PHE A 84 -5.72 -5.82 10.25
CA PHE A 84 -6.08 -4.42 10.02
C PHE A 84 -6.51 -3.71 11.32
N ILE A 85 -7.45 -4.30 12.06
CA ILE A 85 -7.96 -3.72 13.32
C ILE A 85 -6.82 -3.58 14.36
N TYR A 86 -6.00 -4.61 14.52
CA TYR A 86 -4.84 -4.56 15.42
C TYR A 86 -3.89 -3.40 15.09
N ALA A 87 -3.54 -3.24 13.81
CA ALA A 87 -2.64 -2.19 13.38
C ALA A 87 -3.26 -0.80 13.54
N ALA A 88 -4.55 -0.64 13.23
CA ALA A 88 -5.29 0.61 13.39
C ALA A 88 -5.38 1.02 14.87
N ASP A 89 -5.73 0.10 15.75
CA ASP A 89 -5.76 0.35 17.20
C ASP A 89 -4.37 0.75 17.72
N SER A 90 -3.33 0.04 17.29
CA SER A 90 -1.95 0.33 17.69
C SER A 90 -1.50 1.73 17.28
N LEU A 91 -1.80 2.13 16.05
CA LEU A 91 -1.48 3.46 15.54
C LEU A 91 -2.25 4.57 16.29
N MET A 92 -3.56 4.39 16.50
CA MET A 92 -4.41 5.39 17.16
C MET A 92 -4.08 5.58 18.65
N HIS A 93 -3.56 4.55 19.32
CA HIS A 93 -3.17 4.61 20.74
C HIS A 93 -1.70 5.00 20.96
N GLN A 94 -0.96 5.33 19.90
CA GLN A 94 0.43 5.74 20.04
C GLN A 94 0.53 7.13 20.67
N THR A 95 1.25 7.23 21.81
CA THR A 95 1.37 8.48 22.59
C THR A 95 2.32 9.52 21.98
N ASN A 96 3.26 9.09 21.13
CA ASN A 96 4.29 9.95 20.51
C ASN A 96 4.08 10.10 18.99
N PHE A 97 2.82 10.13 18.56
CA PHE A 97 2.50 10.28 17.16
C PHE A 97 2.77 11.72 16.69
N SER A 98 3.71 11.88 15.74
CA SER A 98 4.19 13.17 15.26
C SER A 98 3.49 13.68 14.00
N LYS A 99 2.64 12.87 13.38
CA LYS A 99 1.88 13.27 12.19
C LYS A 99 0.56 13.92 12.56
N SER A 100 0.08 14.83 11.72
CA SER A 100 -1.22 15.50 11.91
C SER A 100 -2.41 14.60 11.59
N GLU A 101 -2.19 13.53 10.84
CA GLU A 101 -3.19 12.61 10.33
C GLU A 101 -2.74 11.16 10.49
N TYR A 102 -3.70 10.23 10.57
CA TYR A 102 -3.44 8.81 10.53
C TYR A 102 -3.43 8.33 9.08
N TYR A 103 -2.32 7.70 8.65
CA TYR A 103 -2.15 7.20 7.29
C TYR A 103 -2.18 5.68 7.26
N VAL A 104 -2.90 5.10 6.29
CA VAL A 104 -3.03 3.64 6.13
C VAL A 104 -1.67 2.99 5.88
N SER A 105 -0.77 3.65 5.17
CA SER A 105 0.60 3.18 4.92
C SER A 105 1.36 2.82 6.21
N LEU A 106 1.14 3.57 7.29
CA LEU A 106 1.85 3.38 8.56
C LEU A 106 1.36 2.16 9.36
N LEU A 107 0.17 1.63 9.06
CA LEU A 107 -0.36 0.43 9.71
C LEU A 107 0.55 -0.79 9.53
N TYR A 108 1.22 -0.89 8.38
CA TYR A 108 2.09 -2.02 8.06
C TYR A 108 3.29 -2.13 8.99
N ASN A 109 3.80 -1.04 9.56
CA ASN A 109 4.88 -1.10 10.54
C ASN A 109 4.48 -1.90 11.80
N TYR A 110 3.21 -1.85 12.21
CA TYR A 110 2.71 -2.64 13.34
C TYR A 110 2.57 -4.11 13.00
N LEU A 111 2.20 -4.45 11.76
CA LEU A 111 2.19 -5.83 11.28
C LEU A 111 3.60 -6.42 11.26
N LEU A 112 4.57 -5.67 10.76
CA LEU A 112 5.98 -6.05 10.74
C LEU A 112 6.55 -6.27 12.14
N GLN A 113 6.22 -5.41 13.11
CA GLN A 113 6.62 -5.57 14.51
C GLN A 113 6.08 -6.85 15.13
N ARG A 114 4.92 -7.32 14.70
CA ARG A 114 4.31 -8.58 15.13
C ARG A 114 4.82 -9.81 14.38
N GLY A 115 5.75 -9.63 13.46
CA GLY A 115 6.35 -10.70 12.65
C GLY A 115 5.50 -11.15 11.46
N GLU A 116 4.49 -10.37 11.07
CA GLU A 116 3.72 -10.63 9.85
C GLU A 116 4.53 -10.25 8.61
N ILE A 117 4.37 -11.02 7.54
CA ILE A 117 5.07 -10.80 6.28
C ILE A 117 4.25 -9.84 5.41
N VAL A 118 4.89 -8.78 4.93
CA VAL A 118 4.30 -7.84 3.97
C VAL A 118 5.07 -7.90 2.66
N ARG A 119 4.35 -8.13 1.58
CA ARG A 119 4.91 -8.24 0.23
C ARG A 119 4.67 -6.96 -0.56
N LEU A 120 5.52 -6.73 -1.54
CA LEU A 120 5.43 -5.60 -2.45
C LEU A 120 5.22 -6.09 -3.88
N ALA A 121 4.21 -5.56 -4.56
CA ALA A 121 4.01 -5.73 -5.99
C ALA A 121 4.30 -4.39 -6.70
N GLU A 122 4.89 -4.45 -7.88
CA GLU A 122 5.02 -3.29 -8.75
C GLU A 122 3.77 -3.17 -9.63
N MET A 123 3.39 -1.93 -9.95
CA MET A 123 2.34 -1.68 -10.93
C MET A 123 2.92 -1.48 -12.32
N GLU A 124 2.17 -1.89 -13.33
CA GLU A 124 2.49 -1.66 -14.73
C GLU A 124 1.95 -0.31 -15.21
N GLU A 125 0.75 0.08 -14.74
CA GLU A 125 0.10 1.32 -15.14
C GLU A 125 -0.52 2.02 -13.92
N TYR A 126 -0.46 3.34 -13.90
CA TYR A 126 -1.00 4.17 -12.84
C TYR A 126 -1.61 5.46 -13.40
N TYR A 127 -2.84 5.72 -13.00
CA TYR A 127 -3.58 6.93 -13.35
C TYR A 127 -4.07 7.59 -12.07
N SER A 128 -3.67 8.85 -11.85
CA SER A 128 -4.12 9.67 -10.74
C SER A 128 -5.16 10.69 -11.23
N TYR A 129 -6.20 10.86 -10.44
CA TYR A 129 -7.31 11.79 -10.68
C TYR A 129 -7.43 12.84 -9.57
N GLY A 130 -6.42 12.95 -8.72
CA GLY A 130 -6.43 13.79 -7.52
C GLY A 130 -6.36 15.29 -7.77
N THR A 131 -6.05 15.72 -9.03
CA THR A 131 -6.07 17.12 -9.41
C THR A 131 -6.93 17.36 -10.68
N PRO A 132 -7.48 18.58 -10.88
CA PRO A 132 -8.23 18.90 -12.10
C PRO A 132 -7.42 18.66 -13.38
N GLU A 133 -6.12 18.90 -13.34
CA GLU A 133 -5.21 18.68 -14.47
C GLU A 133 -5.05 17.20 -14.80
N GLU A 134 -4.93 16.35 -13.79
CA GLU A 134 -4.84 14.89 -13.96
C GLU A 134 -6.14 14.33 -14.53
N LEU A 135 -7.28 14.73 -13.98
CA LEU A 135 -8.60 14.34 -14.48
C LEU A 135 -8.83 14.79 -15.94
N ASN A 136 -8.45 16.02 -16.29
CA ASN A 136 -8.57 16.52 -17.65
C ASN A 136 -7.72 15.74 -18.66
N ARG A 137 -6.52 15.27 -18.28
CA ARG A 137 -5.71 14.42 -19.16
C ARG A 137 -6.39 13.11 -19.48
N TYR A 138 -7.04 12.49 -18.50
CA TYR A 138 -7.78 11.26 -18.70
C TYR A 138 -8.95 11.44 -19.65
N THR A 139 -9.81 12.44 -19.43
CA THR A 139 -10.98 12.71 -20.25
C THR A 139 -10.61 13.07 -21.71
N GLN A 140 -9.45 13.69 -21.93
CA GLN A 140 -8.97 13.97 -23.28
C GLN A 140 -8.43 12.72 -24.00
N SER A 141 -7.89 11.73 -23.27
CA SER A 141 -7.40 10.48 -23.87
C SER A 141 -8.53 9.55 -24.31
N GLU A 142 -9.66 9.52 -23.60
CA GLU A 142 -10.82 8.72 -23.97
C GLU A 142 -11.59 9.23 -25.21
N TYR A 143 -11.46 10.51 -25.56
CA TYR A 143 -12.11 11.09 -26.73
C TYR A 143 -11.30 10.94 -28.03
N HIS A 144 -10.15 10.26 -28.01
CA HIS A 144 -9.28 10.04 -29.17
C HIS A 144 -9.17 8.58 -29.62
N GLU A 145 -9.96 7.68 -29.04
CA GLU A 145 -10.24 6.34 -29.55
C GLU A 145 -11.66 6.33 -30.18
#